data_cde0eecf77569798a76ee227e41f60c8
#
_entry.id   cde0eecf77569798a76ee227e41f60c8
#
_cell.length_a   1.000
_cell.length_b   1.000
_cell.length_c   1.000
_cell.angle_alpha   90.00
_cell.angle_beta   90.00
_cell.angle_gamma   90.00
#
_symmetry.space_group_name_H-M   'P 1'
#
loop_
_entity.id
_entity.type
_entity.pdbx_description
1 polymer ?
#
loop_
_entity_poly.entity_id
_entity_poly.type
_entity_poly.pdbx_seq_one_letter_code
_entity_poly.pdbx_strand_id
1 'polypeptide(L)'
;THHASSAASDVYKRQYNKYYITKLMNFKIDNLQYCKWDRSVFEINREAGLDAVHVTIVYHEDFDELQKRILEWKEHFKNHDDLIFLGKDFRDIEKAKKNNKTAIFFGFQNCSPIEDDINLIEKVHELGCRFMQLTYNNQSLLASGCYEKIDSGVTNFGKEAIKEMNRVGIVIDMSHSGEKSTFDAIELSQKPIAITHSNPNFWHKAKRNKSDDLLKTLSQSGGMLGFSLYPHHLNDNSNCKLDNFCEMVARTAEIMDVKNLGIGSDLCLNQPDEIVEWMRNGTWTKKKVYGEGTKNNVGFPDQPSWFRDARGFKNIESGLKKIGFNLNEINGILGLSLIHISEPTR
;
A
#
# COMPACT_ATOMS: atom_id res chain seq x y z
N THR A 1 6.27 -45.59 12.67
CA THR A 1 6.96 -44.29 12.95
C THR A 1 7.62 -43.65 11.71
N HIS A 2 7.25 -44.00 10.48
CA HIS A 2 7.87 -43.44 9.26
C HIS A 2 6.95 -42.57 8.37
N HIS A 3 5.67 -42.33 8.73
CA HIS A 3 4.75 -41.55 7.89
C HIS A 3 4.74 -40.04 8.17
N ALA A 4 5.28 -39.55 9.30
CA ALA A 4 5.32 -38.13 9.62
C ALA A 4 6.45 -37.35 8.89
N SER A 5 7.51 -38.04 8.45
CA SER A 5 8.69 -37.42 7.81
C SER A 5 8.49 -37.09 6.33
N SER A 6 7.59 -37.80 5.62
CA SER A 6 7.37 -37.55 4.18
C SER A 6 6.48 -36.35 3.94
N ALA A 7 5.43 -36.14 4.74
CA ALA A 7 4.52 -34.98 4.61
C ALA A 7 5.23 -33.66 4.93
N ALA A 8 6.07 -33.63 5.96
CA ALA A 8 6.89 -32.44 6.28
C ALA A 8 7.91 -32.13 5.18
N SER A 9 8.53 -33.15 4.59
CA SER A 9 9.45 -33.02 3.44
C SER A 9 8.74 -32.51 2.18
N ASP A 10 7.50 -32.93 1.93
CA ASP A 10 6.72 -32.49 0.77
C ASP A 10 6.18 -31.05 0.93
N VAL A 11 5.80 -30.66 2.14
CA VAL A 11 5.44 -29.28 2.47
C VAL A 11 6.67 -28.37 2.31
N TYR A 12 7.83 -28.79 2.83
CA TYR A 12 9.09 -28.04 2.71
C TYR A 12 9.53 -27.91 1.23
N LYS A 13 9.44 -28.99 0.45
CA LYS A 13 9.75 -28.95 -0.99
C LYS A 13 8.79 -28.10 -1.80
N ARG A 14 7.49 -28.08 -1.46
CA ARG A 14 6.49 -27.19 -2.11
C ARG A 14 6.74 -25.73 -1.75
N GLN A 15 7.07 -25.41 -0.49
CA GLN A 15 7.44 -24.07 -0.05
C GLN A 15 8.75 -23.61 -0.69
N TYR A 16 9.77 -24.49 -0.76
CA TYR A 16 11.05 -24.18 -1.38
C TYR A 16 10.90 -23.98 -2.90
N ASN A 17 10.11 -24.79 -3.59
CA ASN A 17 9.77 -24.58 -5.01
C ASN A 17 8.96 -23.30 -5.24
N LYS A 18 7.97 -23.01 -4.39
CA LYS A 18 7.17 -21.76 -4.49
C LYS A 18 8.07 -20.54 -4.31
N TYR A 19 8.95 -20.55 -3.32
CA TYR A 19 9.93 -19.48 -3.08
C TYR A 19 10.92 -19.30 -4.24
N TYR A 20 11.42 -20.40 -4.82
CA TYR A 20 12.34 -20.35 -5.97
C TYR A 20 11.66 -19.86 -7.24
N ILE A 21 10.43 -20.29 -7.52
CA ILE A 21 9.64 -19.83 -8.67
C ILE A 21 9.32 -18.34 -8.53
N THR A 22 8.92 -17.89 -7.35
CA THR A 22 8.64 -16.49 -7.05
C THR A 22 9.90 -15.62 -7.25
N LYS A 23 11.06 -16.11 -6.85
CA LYS A 23 12.35 -15.41 -7.01
C LYS A 23 12.80 -15.29 -8.48
N LEU A 24 12.32 -16.16 -9.38
CA LEU A 24 12.59 -16.11 -10.81
C LEU A 24 11.60 -15.23 -11.59
N MET A 25 10.48 -14.84 -10.99
CA MET A 25 9.45 -14.02 -11.63
C MET A 25 9.61 -12.55 -11.24
N ASN A 26 9.86 -11.69 -12.23
CA ASN A 26 9.95 -10.23 -12.03
C ASN A 26 8.55 -9.65 -11.98
N PHE A 27 7.93 -9.62 -10.80
CA PHE A 27 6.66 -8.92 -10.64
C PHE A 27 6.87 -7.42 -10.48
N LYS A 28 5.96 -6.63 -11.06
CA LYS A 28 5.85 -5.19 -10.80
C LYS A 28 4.52 -4.90 -10.16
N ILE A 29 4.56 -4.31 -8.97
CA ILE A 29 3.38 -4.04 -8.14
C ILE A 29 3.45 -2.60 -7.67
N ASP A 30 2.35 -1.89 -7.80
CA ASP A 30 2.18 -0.60 -7.15
C ASP A 30 1.33 -0.78 -5.89
N ASN A 31 1.91 -0.46 -4.74
CA ASN A 31 1.28 -0.70 -3.44
C ASN A 31 0.21 0.33 -3.10
N LEU A 32 0.01 1.35 -3.91
CA LEU A 32 -1.15 2.24 -3.83
C LEU A 32 -1.30 3.12 -5.07
N GLN A 33 -2.53 3.18 -5.59
CA GLN A 33 -3.01 4.21 -6.52
C GLN A 33 -4.41 4.68 -6.14
N TYR A 34 -4.71 5.96 -6.43
CA TYR A 34 -6.04 6.55 -6.35
C TYR A 34 -6.30 7.41 -7.58
N CYS A 35 -6.56 6.80 -8.69
CA CYS A 35 -6.79 7.48 -9.97
C CYS A 35 -8.29 7.64 -10.25
N LYS A 36 -8.66 8.56 -11.14
CA LYS A 36 -9.97 8.53 -11.79
C LYS A 36 -9.95 7.41 -12.82
N TRP A 37 -10.50 6.27 -12.42
CA TRP A 37 -10.37 5.02 -13.15
C TRP A 37 -11.14 5.02 -14.46
N ASP A 38 -10.43 4.80 -15.54
CA ASP A 38 -10.94 4.61 -16.88
C ASP A 38 -9.99 3.72 -17.70
N ARG A 39 -10.35 3.40 -18.93
CA ARG A 39 -9.54 2.57 -19.82
C ARG A 39 -8.13 3.10 -19.99
N SER A 40 -7.95 4.41 -20.11
CA SER A 40 -6.63 5.01 -20.33
C SER A 40 -5.68 4.78 -19.16
N VAL A 41 -6.18 4.83 -17.92
CA VAL A 41 -5.38 4.54 -16.72
C VAL A 41 -5.01 3.05 -16.66
N PHE A 42 -5.93 2.15 -17.01
CA PHE A 42 -5.63 0.71 -17.07
C PHE A 42 -4.60 0.39 -18.15
N GLU A 43 -4.67 1.03 -19.31
CA GLU A 43 -3.66 0.91 -20.37
C GLU A 43 -2.29 1.42 -19.92
N ILE A 44 -2.20 2.57 -19.26
CA ILE A 44 -0.96 3.09 -18.66
C ILE A 44 -0.35 2.09 -17.67
N ASN A 45 -1.15 1.47 -16.81
CA ASN A 45 -0.68 0.45 -15.88
C ASN A 45 -0.14 -0.80 -16.62
N ARG A 46 -0.79 -1.20 -17.72
CA ARG A 46 -0.29 -2.31 -18.56
C ARG A 46 0.98 -1.94 -19.31
N GLU A 47 1.07 -0.74 -19.88
CA GLU A 47 2.29 -0.22 -20.53
C GLU A 47 3.47 -0.16 -19.56
N ALA A 48 3.21 0.16 -18.28
CA ALA A 48 4.20 0.13 -17.21
C ALA A 48 4.64 -1.30 -16.84
N GLY A 49 3.88 -2.31 -17.27
CA GLY A 49 4.10 -3.71 -16.92
C GLY A 49 3.69 -4.07 -15.50
N LEU A 50 2.73 -3.32 -14.90
CA LEU A 50 2.24 -3.62 -13.55
C LEU A 50 1.39 -4.90 -13.56
N ASP A 51 1.83 -5.91 -12.82
CA ASP A 51 1.14 -7.18 -12.65
C ASP A 51 0.04 -7.07 -11.59
N ALA A 52 0.20 -6.16 -10.63
CA ALA A 52 -0.82 -5.85 -9.63
C ALA A 52 -0.79 -4.38 -9.22
N VAL A 53 -1.94 -3.88 -8.82
CA VAL A 53 -2.11 -2.54 -8.24
C VAL A 53 -3.05 -2.63 -7.04
N HIS A 54 -2.63 -2.14 -5.89
CA HIS A 54 -3.49 -1.86 -4.77
C HIS A 54 -4.19 -0.53 -5.03
N VAL A 55 -5.51 -0.55 -5.08
CA VAL A 55 -6.33 0.63 -5.36
C VAL A 55 -7.13 1.04 -4.13
N THR A 56 -7.18 2.34 -3.87
CA THR A 56 -8.08 2.89 -2.85
C THR A 56 -9.49 2.97 -3.39
N ILE A 57 -10.44 2.36 -2.68
CA ILE A 57 -11.87 2.45 -2.99
C ILE A 57 -12.69 3.11 -1.89
N VAL A 58 -12.06 3.40 -0.74
CA VAL A 58 -12.68 4.03 0.43
C VAL A 58 -11.74 5.04 1.08
N TYR A 59 -12.28 6.22 1.41
CA TYR A 59 -11.69 7.20 2.33
C TYR A 59 -12.61 7.47 3.52
N HIS A 60 -13.85 7.90 3.27
CA HIS A 60 -14.83 8.28 4.30
C HIS A 60 -16.18 7.59 4.11
N GLU A 61 -16.32 6.80 3.06
CA GLU A 61 -17.51 6.05 2.74
C GLU A 61 -17.87 5.09 3.89
N ASP A 62 -19.15 5.00 4.21
CA ASP A 62 -19.70 3.99 5.10
C ASP A 62 -19.88 2.63 4.37
N PHE A 63 -20.48 1.65 5.04
CA PHE A 63 -20.66 0.33 4.46
C PHE A 63 -21.62 0.32 3.25
N ASP A 64 -22.68 1.13 3.28
CA ASP A 64 -23.62 1.23 2.16
C ASP A 64 -23.01 1.93 0.95
N GLU A 65 -22.21 2.96 1.18
CA GLU A 65 -21.46 3.65 0.12
C GLU A 65 -20.37 2.75 -0.47
N LEU A 66 -19.67 1.95 0.35
CA LEU A 66 -18.74 0.93 -0.14
C LEU A 66 -19.42 -0.04 -1.12
N GLN A 67 -20.64 -0.51 -0.81
CA GLN A 67 -21.34 -1.43 -1.72
C GLN A 67 -21.57 -0.80 -3.10
N LYS A 68 -21.86 0.51 -3.16
CA LYS A 68 -21.98 1.25 -4.44
C LYS A 68 -20.64 1.29 -5.18
N ARG A 69 -19.52 1.58 -4.46
CA ARG A 69 -18.18 1.53 -5.05
C ARG A 69 -17.83 0.14 -5.62
N ILE A 70 -18.21 -0.92 -4.92
CA ILE A 70 -18.01 -2.29 -5.41
C ILE A 70 -18.80 -2.56 -6.70
N LEU A 71 -20.02 -2.01 -6.83
CA LEU A 71 -20.79 -2.14 -8.08
C LEU A 71 -20.11 -1.38 -9.24
N GLU A 72 -19.59 -0.17 -9.00
CA GLU A 72 -18.82 0.58 -10.02
C GLU A 72 -17.60 -0.24 -10.49
N TRP A 73 -16.86 -0.87 -9.55
CA TRP A 73 -15.71 -1.71 -9.91
C TRP A 73 -16.10 -2.99 -10.66
N LYS A 74 -17.26 -3.58 -10.38
CA LYS A 74 -17.78 -4.71 -11.18
C LYS A 74 -18.01 -4.31 -12.64
N GLU A 75 -18.49 -3.09 -12.89
CA GLU A 75 -18.62 -2.58 -14.26
C GLU A 75 -17.25 -2.34 -14.90
N HIS A 76 -16.24 -1.82 -14.15
CA HIS A 76 -14.87 -1.71 -14.67
C HIS A 76 -14.31 -3.08 -15.08
N PHE A 77 -14.44 -4.11 -14.25
CA PHE A 77 -13.96 -5.47 -14.56
C PHE A 77 -14.68 -6.08 -15.77
N LYS A 78 -15.97 -5.79 -15.94
CA LYS A 78 -16.75 -6.26 -17.09
C LYS A 78 -16.34 -5.55 -18.39
N ASN A 79 -16.18 -4.22 -18.33
CA ASN A 79 -15.93 -3.39 -19.51
C ASN A 79 -14.46 -3.37 -19.93
N HIS A 80 -13.54 -3.79 -19.06
CA HIS A 80 -12.08 -3.79 -19.28
C HIS A 80 -11.47 -5.14 -18.92
N ASP A 81 -12.20 -6.24 -19.17
CA ASP A 81 -11.77 -7.60 -18.85
C ASP A 81 -10.53 -8.04 -19.64
N ASP A 82 -10.20 -7.32 -20.72
CA ASP A 82 -8.97 -7.46 -21.49
C ASP A 82 -7.72 -6.92 -20.74
N LEU A 83 -7.89 -5.98 -19.80
CA LEU A 83 -6.81 -5.28 -19.11
C LEU A 83 -6.68 -5.63 -17.63
N ILE A 84 -7.82 -5.80 -16.92
CA ILE A 84 -7.87 -5.90 -15.47
C ILE A 84 -8.80 -7.01 -14.99
N PHE A 85 -8.62 -7.42 -13.73
CA PHE A 85 -9.57 -8.24 -12.97
C PHE A 85 -9.33 -8.11 -11.47
N LEU A 86 -10.30 -8.53 -10.64
CA LEU A 86 -10.18 -8.49 -9.18
C LEU A 86 -9.13 -9.49 -8.70
N GLY A 87 -8.10 -9.00 -8.03
CA GLY A 87 -7.08 -9.78 -7.34
C GLY A 87 -7.48 -10.07 -5.89
N LYS A 88 -7.24 -11.29 -5.43
CA LYS A 88 -7.56 -11.74 -4.08
C LYS A 88 -6.36 -12.33 -3.35
N ASP A 89 -5.45 -12.96 -4.05
CA ASP A 89 -4.26 -13.59 -3.50
C ASP A 89 -3.09 -13.57 -4.51
N PHE A 90 -1.95 -14.13 -4.11
CA PHE A 90 -0.75 -14.18 -4.94
C PHE A 90 -0.96 -14.90 -6.29
N ARG A 91 -1.81 -15.93 -6.34
CA ARG A 91 -2.08 -16.66 -7.61
C ARG A 91 -2.72 -15.75 -8.65
N ASP A 92 -3.43 -14.73 -8.21
CA ASP A 92 -4.00 -13.73 -9.12
C ASP A 92 -2.90 -12.83 -9.71
N ILE A 93 -1.82 -12.55 -8.98
CA ILE A 93 -0.66 -11.83 -9.50
C ILE A 93 0.07 -12.67 -10.57
N GLU A 94 0.28 -13.97 -10.30
CA GLU A 94 0.85 -14.90 -11.28
C GLU A 94 -0.03 -15.00 -12.54
N LYS A 95 -1.36 -15.09 -12.34
CA LYS A 95 -2.34 -15.11 -13.42
C LYS A 95 -2.33 -13.81 -14.23
N ALA A 96 -2.22 -12.66 -13.57
CA ALA A 96 -2.12 -11.35 -14.22
C ALA A 96 -0.90 -11.29 -15.15
N LYS A 97 0.27 -11.64 -14.62
CA LYS A 97 1.51 -11.69 -15.40
C LYS A 97 1.41 -12.62 -16.59
N LYS A 98 0.90 -13.86 -16.38
CA LYS A 98 0.75 -14.87 -17.43
C LYS A 98 -0.18 -14.40 -18.57
N ASN A 99 -1.24 -13.66 -18.22
CA ASN A 99 -2.26 -13.23 -19.18
C ASN A 99 -2.06 -11.80 -19.68
N ASN A 100 -0.95 -11.14 -19.32
CA ASN A 100 -0.67 -9.74 -19.63
C ASN A 100 -1.79 -8.79 -19.18
N LYS A 101 -2.33 -9.01 -17.97
CA LYS A 101 -3.34 -8.17 -17.30
C LYS A 101 -2.79 -7.59 -16.01
N THR A 102 -3.56 -6.69 -15.37
CA THR A 102 -3.27 -6.19 -14.04
C THR A 102 -4.31 -6.70 -13.04
N ALA A 103 -3.88 -7.36 -11.99
CA ALA A 103 -4.72 -7.73 -10.86
C ALA A 103 -4.97 -6.49 -9.98
N ILE A 104 -6.21 -6.16 -9.74
CA ILE A 104 -6.63 -5.02 -8.91
C ILE A 104 -6.95 -5.52 -7.51
N PHE A 105 -6.21 -5.07 -6.51
CA PHE A 105 -6.43 -5.37 -5.10
C PHE A 105 -7.14 -4.20 -4.42
N PHE A 106 -8.30 -4.45 -3.84
CA PHE A 106 -9.03 -3.41 -3.12
C PHE A 106 -8.41 -3.11 -1.76
N GLY A 107 -8.26 -1.81 -1.49
CA GLY A 107 -7.85 -1.33 -0.20
C GLY A 107 -8.63 -0.10 0.25
N PHE A 108 -8.62 0.11 1.55
CA PHE A 108 -9.26 1.22 2.22
C PHE A 108 -8.20 2.09 2.88
N GLN A 109 -8.15 3.37 2.56
CA GLN A 109 -7.27 4.31 3.26
C GLN A 109 -7.86 4.77 4.61
N ASN A 110 -9.01 4.24 4.98
CA ASN A 110 -9.65 4.44 6.28
C ASN A 110 -10.45 3.20 6.69
N CYS A 111 -10.88 3.14 7.94
CA CYS A 111 -11.72 2.06 8.47
C CYS A 111 -13.22 2.39 8.47
N SER A 112 -13.65 3.50 7.86
CA SER A 112 -15.05 3.96 7.93
C SER A 112 -16.11 2.91 7.60
N PRO A 113 -15.92 1.97 6.63
CA PRO A 113 -16.94 0.95 6.34
C PRO A 113 -17.18 -0.09 7.44
N ILE A 114 -16.30 -0.20 8.44
CA ILE A 114 -16.57 -1.09 9.58
C ILE A 114 -17.42 -0.43 10.67
N GLU A 115 -17.64 0.89 10.56
CA GLU A 115 -18.47 1.67 11.48
C GLU A 115 -18.10 1.37 12.94
N ASP A 116 -19.05 0.96 13.77
CA ASP A 116 -18.85 0.49 15.15
C ASP A 116 -19.14 -1.02 15.30
N ASP A 117 -19.19 -1.78 14.18
CA ASP A 117 -19.46 -3.22 14.15
C ASP A 117 -18.25 -4.02 13.63
N ILE A 118 -17.61 -4.75 14.54
CA ILE A 118 -16.44 -5.59 14.21
C ILE A 118 -16.77 -6.68 13.16
N ASN A 119 -18.03 -7.13 13.06
CA ASN A 119 -18.43 -8.16 12.11
C ASN A 119 -18.41 -7.67 10.67
N LEU A 120 -18.39 -6.35 10.44
CA LEU A 120 -18.24 -5.78 9.11
C LEU A 120 -16.85 -6.03 8.51
N ILE A 121 -15.83 -6.32 9.33
CA ILE A 121 -14.48 -6.67 8.83
C ILE A 121 -14.52 -7.93 7.97
N GLU A 122 -15.23 -8.97 8.39
CA GLU A 122 -15.39 -10.19 7.57
C GLU A 122 -16.17 -9.89 6.28
N LYS A 123 -17.24 -9.10 6.36
CA LYS A 123 -18.03 -8.72 5.19
C LYS A 123 -17.24 -7.91 4.17
N VAL A 124 -16.41 -6.94 4.61
CA VAL A 124 -15.57 -6.17 3.67
C VAL A 124 -14.49 -7.05 3.05
N HIS A 125 -13.95 -8.04 3.78
CA HIS A 125 -13.05 -9.03 3.21
C HIS A 125 -13.74 -9.89 2.13
N GLU A 126 -14.97 -10.34 2.35
CA GLU A 126 -15.78 -11.09 1.38
C GLU A 126 -16.07 -10.26 0.12
N LEU A 127 -16.26 -8.94 0.27
CA LEU A 127 -16.42 -8.00 -0.84
C LEU A 127 -15.11 -7.78 -1.64
N GLY A 128 -13.99 -8.29 -1.17
CA GLY A 128 -12.71 -8.26 -1.87
C GLY A 128 -11.64 -7.35 -1.26
N CYS A 129 -11.91 -6.68 -0.15
CA CYS A 129 -10.91 -5.90 0.57
C CYS A 129 -9.73 -6.79 1.00
N ARG A 130 -8.51 -6.32 0.77
CA ARG A 130 -7.26 -7.01 1.17
C ARG A 130 -6.34 -6.14 1.99
N PHE A 131 -6.51 -4.83 1.95
CA PHE A 131 -5.76 -3.85 2.71
C PHE A 131 -6.73 -2.90 3.39
N MET A 132 -6.51 -2.59 4.67
CA MET A 132 -7.30 -1.58 5.37
C MET A 132 -6.43 -0.80 6.34
N GLN A 133 -6.53 0.53 6.28
CA GLN A 133 -5.90 1.42 7.24
C GLN A 133 -6.79 1.58 8.47
N LEU A 134 -6.17 1.70 9.64
CA LEU A 134 -6.89 1.95 10.88
C LEU A 134 -7.43 3.40 10.97
N THR A 135 -6.84 4.32 10.19
CA THR A 135 -7.21 5.74 10.21
C THR A 135 -6.72 6.45 8.94
N TYR A 136 -7.42 7.51 8.56
CA TYR A 136 -6.97 8.43 7.51
C TYR A 136 -6.70 9.81 8.10
N ASN A 137 -5.42 10.17 8.26
CA ASN A 137 -4.93 11.45 8.75
C ASN A 137 -5.37 11.85 10.17
N ASN A 138 -6.65 11.73 10.50
CA ASN A 138 -7.26 12.17 11.75
C ASN A 138 -7.57 10.97 12.66
N GLN A 139 -8.08 11.25 13.87
CA GLN A 139 -8.55 10.23 14.80
C GLN A 139 -9.71 9.43 14.20
N SER A 140 -9.64 8.10 14.26
CA SER A 140 -10.75 7.19 14.00
C SER A 140 -11.21 6.50 15.29
N LEU A 141 -12.18 5.58 15.18
CA LEU A 141 -12.54 4.71 16.31
C LEU A 141 -11.42 3.72 16.65
N LEU A 142 -10.47 3.45 15.74
CA LEU A 142 -9.43 2.42 15.90
C LEU A 142 -8.09 2.97 16.38
N ALA A 143 -7.67 4.14 15.89
CA ALA A 143 -6.35 4.68 16.15
C ALA A 143 -6.25 6.19 15.88
N SER A 144 -5.13 6.80 16.25
CA SER A 144 -4.83 8.20 15.96
C SER A 144 -4.14 8.34 14.60
N GLY A 145 -4.59 9.33 13.80
CA GLY A 145 -3.96 9.69 12.53
C GLY A 145 -2.71 10.56 12.71
N CYS A 146 -1.90 10.61 11.65
CA CYS A 146 -0.61 11.33 11.65
C CYS A 146 -0.75 12.86 11.75
N TYR A 147 -1.93 13.43 11.50
CA TYR A 147 -2.19 14.87 11.66
C TYR A 147 -2.75 15.25 13.01
N GLU A 148 -3.07 14.27 13.86
CA GLU A 148 -3.50 14.57 15.21
C GLU A 148 -2.39 15.25 16.02
N LYS A 149 -2.79 16.14 16.93
CA LYS A 149 -1.86 16.84 17.83
C LYS A 149 -1.26 15.86 18.86
N ILE A 150 -2.06 14.89 19.27
CA ILE A 150 -1.68 13.86 20.25
C ILE A 150 -2.01 12.50 19.63
N ASP A 151 -1.03 11.69 19.46
CA ASP A 151 -1.21 10.29 19.07
C ASP A 151 -1.41 9.44 20.33
N SER A 152 -2.66 9.05 20.57
CA SER A 152 -3.07 8.25 21.74
C SER A 152 -2.79 6.75 21.57
N GLY A 153 -2.39 6.32 20.35
CA GLY A 153 -2.20 4.93 20.03
C GLY A 153 -3.48 4.23 19.55
N VAL A 154 -3.45 2.91 19.55
CA VAL A 154 -4.57 2.05 19.15
C VAL A 154 -5.59 1.95 20.29
N THR A 155 -6.87 2.16 19.99
CA THR A 155 -7.98 2.08 20.95
C THR A 155 -8.28 0.61 21.33
N ASN A 156 -9.13 0.41 22.33
CA ASN A 156 -9.60 -0.95 22.66
C ASN A 156 -10.40 -1.58 21.50
N PHE A 157 -11.23 -0.79 20.81
CA PHE A 157 -11.93 -1.26 19.61
C PHE A 157 -10.93 -1.55 18.47
N GLY A 158 -9.88 -0.73 18.34
CA GLY A 158 -8.79 -0.98 17.39
C GLY A 158 -8.05 -2.29 17.62
N LYS A 159 -7.85 -2.71 18.89
CA LYS A 159 -7.24 -4.01 19.22
C LYS A 159 -8.08 -5.18 18.72
N GLU A 160 -9.40 -5.13 18.91
CA GLU A 160 -10.30 -6.16 18.40
C GLU A 160 -10.35 -6.14 16.87
N ALA A 161 -10.33 -4.97 16.24
CA ALA A 161 -10.27 -4.83 14.80
C ALA A 161 -8.98 -5.44 14.22
N ILE A 162 -7.81 -5.17 14.80
CA ILE A 162 -6.53 -5.78 14.41
C ILE A 162 -6.60 -7.31 14.48
N LYS A 163 -7.14 -7.86 15.56
CA LYS A 163 -7.31 -9.30 15.74
C LYS A 163 -8.20 -9.90 14.67
N GLU A 164 -9.33 -9.25 14.36
CA GLU A 164 -10.26 -9.70 13.34
C GLU A 164 -9.68 -9.58 11.93
N MET A 165 -8.99 -8.49 11.61
CA MET A 165 -8.25 -8.33 10.35
C MET A 165 -7.22 -9.45 10.15
N ASN A 166 -6.48 -9.81 11.22
CA ASN A 166 -5.55 -10.94 11.20
C ASN A 166 -6.26 -12.27 10.94
N ARG A 167 -7.45 -12.48 11.55
CA ARG A 167 -8.26 -13.71 11.38
C ARG A 167 -8.70 -13.89 9.94
N VAL A 168 -9.28 -12.85 9.34
CA VAL A 168 -9.83 -12.94 7.98
C VAL A 168 -8.77 -12.80 6.88
N GLY A 169 -7.61 -12.22 7.19
CA GLY A 169 -6.50 -12.07 6.25
C GLY A 169 -6.46 -10.72 5.52
N ILE A 170 -6.98 -9.65 6.14
CA ILE A 170 -6.78 -8.27 5.69
C ILE A 170 -5.41 -7.79 6.20
N VAL A 171 -4.59 -7.24 5.31
CA VAL A 171 -3.32 -6.58 5.67
C VAL A 171 -3.63 -5.24 6.33
N ILE A 172 -3.05 -5.03 7.51
CA ILE A 172 -3.14 -3.77 8.24
C ILE A 172 -2.17 -2.78 7.61
N ASP A 173 -2.67 -1.64 7.12
CA ASP A 173 -1.85 -0.57 6.57
C ASP A 173 -1.83 0.63 7.53
N MET A 174 -0.64 1.11 7.86
CA MET A 174 -0.44 2.20 8.82
C MET A 174 0.11 3.48 8.17
N SER A 175 -0.07 3.63 6.87
CA SER A 175 0.47 4.76 6.11
C SER A 175 0.01 6.13 6.63
N HIS A 176 -1.27 6.27 7.00
CA HIS A 176 -1.85 7.52 7.51
C HIS A 176 -1.91 7.62 9.04
N SER A 177 -1.45 6.60 9.75
CA SER A 177 -1.50 6.56 11.21
C SER A 177 -0.33 7.30 11.85
N GLY A 178 -0.54 7.76 13.07
CA GLY A 178 0.50 8.34 13.89
C GLY A 178 1.56 7.32 14.30
N GLU A 179 2.66 7.79 14.85
CA GLU A 179 3.83 6.95 15.13
C GLU A 179 3.55 5.95 16.25
N LYS A 180 2.97 6.43 17.38
CA LYS A 180 2.59 5.56 18.51
C LYS A 180 1.54 4.53 18.08
N SER A 181 0.52 4.95 17.32
CA SER A 181 -0.50 4.05 16.78
C SER A 181 0.12 2.96 15.90
N THR A 182 1.18 3.29 15.15
CA THR A 182 1.88 2.32 14.30
C THR A 182 2.71 1.33 15.13
N PHE A 183 3.41 1.79 16.16
CA PHE A 183 4.12 0.90 17.10
C PHE A 183 3.14 -0.05 17.80
N ASP A 184 2.02 0.48 18.32
CA ASP A 184 0.97 -0.33 18.94
C ASP A 184 0.43 -1.40 17.96
N ALA A 185 0.21 -1.04 16.68
CA ALA A 185 -0.26 -1.99 15.67
C ALA A 185 0.77 -3.08 15.35
N ILE A 186 2.08 -2.75 15.32
CA ILE A 186 3.16 -3.74 15.16
C ILE A 186 3.15 -4.73 16.32
N GLU A 187 2.99 -4.25 17.55
CA GLU A 187 3.00 -5.09 18.76
C GLU A 187 1.74 -5.99 18.85
N LEU A 188 0.58 -5.46 18.47
CA LEU A 188 -0.71 -6.15 18.57
C LEU A 188 -0.96 -7.15 17.46
N SER A 189 -0.40 -6.92 16.26
CA SER A 189 -0.66 -7.76 15.09
C SER A 189 0.10 -9.08 15.15
N GLN A 190 -0.59 -10.18 14.88
CA GLN A 190 0.01 -11.51 14.75
C GLN A 190 0.60 -11.76 13.35
N LYS A 191 0.41 -10.83 12.42
CA LYS A 191 0.92 -10.89 11.05
C LYS A 191 1.71 -9.63 10.73
N PRO A 192 2.66 -9.68 9.78
CA PRO A 192 3.33 -8.47 9.33
C PRO A 192 2.33 -7.40 8.88
N ILE A 193 2.60 -6.15 9.24
CA ILE A 193 1.81 -5.00 8.78
C ILE A 193 2.50 -4.28 7.63
N ALA A 194 1.77 -3.43 6.93
CA ALA A 194 2.28 -2.58 5.86
C ALA A 194 2.31 -1.10 6.27
N ILE A 195 3.24 -0.38 5.69
CA ILE A 195 3.14 1.05 5.40
C ILE A 195 3.22 1.14 3.89
N THR A 196 2.06 1.10 3.21
CA THR A 196 2.00 0.91 1.76
C THR A 196 2.55 2.09 0.97
N HIS A 197 2.46 3.32 1.50
CA HIS A 197 2.91 4.55 0.84
C HIS A 197 3.36 5.62 1.84
N SER A 198 4.67 5.67 2.10
CA SER A 198 5.29 6.68 2.98
C SER A 198 6.80 6.74 2.69
N ASN A 199 7.50 7.71 3.30
CA ASN A 199 8.93 7.88 3.14
C ASN A 199 9.63 8.03 4.50
N PRO A 200 10.97 7.94 4.58
CA PRO A 200 11.70 8.15 5.82
C PRO A 200 11.80 9.63 6.19
N ASN A 201 11.64 9.94 7.47
CA ASN A 201 11.75 11.31 8.01
C ASN A 201 13.19 11.88 7.95
N PHE A 202 14.21 11.03 7.93
CA PHE A 202 15.60 11.49 7.81
C PHE A 202 15.87 12.12 6.44
N TRP A 203 15.07 11.74 5.42
CA TRP A 203 15.20 12.28 4.06
C TRP A 203 14.38 13.56 3.86
N HIS A 204 13.14 13.53 4.29
CA HIS A 204 12.22 14.67 4.22
C HIS A 204 11.23 14.63 5.39
N LYS A 205 11.19 15.71 6.17
CA LYS A 205 10.27 15.81 7.31
C LYS A 205 8.87 16.17 6.83
N ALA A 206 7.98 15.20 6.87
CA ALA A 206 6.54 15.35 6.66
C ALA A 206 5.79 14.53 7.71
N LYS A 207 4.57 14.93 8.07
CA LYS A 207 3.76 14.21 9.07
C LYS A 207 3.42 12.78 8.63
N ARG A 208 3.38 12.53 7.32
CA ARG A 208 3.17 11.21 6.74
C ARG A 208 4.41 10.33 6.76
N ASN A 209 5.59 10.92 6.80
CA ASN A 209 6.84 10.18 6.79
C ASN A 209 7.16 9.58 8.16
N LYS A 210 7.99 8.56 8.21
CA LYS A 210 8.20 7.69 9.38
C LYS A 210 9.61 7.84 9.93
N SER A 211 9.75 7.73 11.27
CA SER A 211 11.05 7.79 11.94
C SER A 211 11.89 6.54 11.67
N ASP A 212 13.21 6.66 11.84
CA ASP A 212 14.15 5.56 11.68
C ASP A 212 13.86 4.40 12.67
N ASP A 213 13.47 4.74 13.90
CA ASP A 213 13.12 3.76 14.92
C ASP A 213 11.87 2.95 14.51
N LEU A 214 10.86 3.63 13.97
CA LEU A 214 9.66 2.96 13.47
C LEU A 214 9.98 2.06 12.27
N LEU A 215 10.77 2.55 11.30
CA LEU A 215 11.18 1.78 10.13
C LEU A 215 11.98 0.54 10.52
N LYS A 216 12.91 0.67 11.46
CA LYS A 216 13.67 -0.46 12.01
C LYS A 216 12.77 -1.49 12.68
N THR A 217 11.82 -1.04 13.51
CA THR A 217 10.86 -1.92 14.20
C THR A 217 9.94 -2.62 13.20
N LEU A 218 9.46 -1.89 12.18
CA LEU A 218 8.65 -2.45 11.09
C LEU A 218 9.40 -3.56 10.35
N SER A 219 10.67 -3.34 10.00
CA SER A 219 11.50 -4.34 9.33
C SER A 219 11.72 -5.59 10.21
N GLN A 220 12.00 -5.40 11.50
CA GLN A 220 12.20 -6.49 12.46
C GLN A 220 10.94 -7.34 12.67
N SER A 221 9.74 -6.75 12.56
CA SER A 221 8.47 -7.47 12.62
C SER A 221 8.10 -8.18 11.31
N GLY A 222 8.94 -8.05 10.26
CA GLY A 222 8.67 -8.59 8.92
C GLY A 222 7.72 -7.75 8.09
N GLY A 223 7.34 -6.55 8.55
CA GLY A 223 6.50 -5.62 7.82
C GLY A 223 7.23 -4.93 6.68
N MET A 224 6.51 -4.15 5.86
CA MET A 224 7.08 -3.48 4.70
C MET A 224 6.81 -1.98 4.66
N LEU A 225 7.73 -1.24 4.02
CA LEU A 225 7.56 0.15 3.60
C LEU A 225 7.45 0.22 2.07
N GLY A 226 6.34 0.80 1.56
CA GLY A 226 6.22 1.24 0.16
C GLY A 226 6.60 2.71 0.05
N PHE A 227 7.61 3.02 -0.78
CA PHE A 227 8.02 4.41 -1.00
C PHE A 227 6.96 5.19 -1.76
N SER A 228 6.51 6.28 -1.16
CA SER A 228 5.56 7.21 -1.77
C SER A 228 6.24 8.11 -2.79
N LEU A 229 5.56 8.31 -3.91
CA LEU A 229 5.94 9.27 -4.95
C LEU A 229 5.06 10.53 -4.90
N TYR A 230 4.17 10.62 -3.90
CA TYR A 230 3.41 11.83 -3.67
C TYR A 230 4.36 13.00 -3.35
N PRO A 231 4.34 14.09 -4.11
CA PRO A 231 5.41 15.10 -4.04
C PRO A 231 5.65 15.70 -2.67
N HIS A 232 4.60 15.94 -1.86
CA HIS A 232 4.77 16.47 -0.51
C HIS A 232 5.48 15.52 0.48
N HIS A 233 5.71 14.27 0.10
CA HIS A 233 6.47 13.31 0.90
C HIS A 233 7.94 13.21 0.44
N LEU A 234 8.30 13.89 -0.67
CA LEU A 234 9.61 13.86 -1.30
C LEU A 234 10.41 15.12 -0.97
N ASN A 235 11.74 14.98 -0.86
CA ASN A 235 12.62 16.12 -0.85
C ASN A 235 12.51 16.87 -2.20
N ASP A 236 12.45 18.20 -2.17
CA ASP A 236 12.21 19.06 -3.33
C ASP A 236 10.83 18.89 -4.00
N ASN A 237 9.90 18.18 -3.38
CA ASN A 237 8.51 18.00 -3.87
C ASN A 237 8.47 17.55 -5.35
N SER A 238 7.73 18.27 -6.20
CA SER A 238 7.60 18.00 -7.64
C SER A 238 8.93 18.11 -8.42
N ASN A 239 9.94 18.78 -7.84
CA ASN A 239 11.28 18.91 -8.40
C ASN A 239 12.23 17.79 -7.97
N CYS A 240 11.76 16.83 -7.18
CA CYS A 240 12.57 15.70 -6.75
C CYS A 240 13.18 14.99 -7.97
N LYS A 241 14.50 14.82 -7.95
CA LYS A 241 15.24 14.13 -9.00
C LYS A 241 15.23 12.62 -8.76
N LEU A 242 15.29 11.83 -9.83
CA LEU A 242 15.38 10.38 -9.75
C LEU A 242 16.58 9.92 -8.90
N ASP A 243 17.74 10.53 -9.07
CA ASP A 243 18.95 10.18 -8.28
C ASP A 243 18.72 10.40 -6.77
N ASN A 244 18.03 11.49 -6.39
CA ASN A 244 17.68 11.74 -4.98
C ASN A 244 16.70 10.69 -4.43
N PHE A 245 15.69 10.31 -5.22
CA PHE A 245 14.77 9.24 -4.84
C PHE A 245 15.49 7.91 -4.64
N CYS A 246 16.35 7.53 -5.59
CA CYS A 246 17.11 6.28 -5.49
C CYS A 246 18.09 6.29 -4.31
N GLU A 247 18.73 7.44 -4.00
CA GLU A 247 19.57 7.57 -2.82
C GLU A 247 18.77 7.41 -1.52
N MET A 248 17.56 7.98 -1.44
CA MET A 248 16.66 7.76 -0.31
C MET A 248 16.38 6.26 -0.12
N VAL A 249 16.08 5.53 -1.20
CA VAL A 249 15.87 4.07 -1.16
C VAL A 249 17.11 3.36 -0.64
N ALA A 250 18.31 3.70 -1.15
CA ALA A 250 19.57 3.08 -0.72
C ALA A 250 19.84 3.30 0.77
N ARG A 251 19.68 4.53 1.26
CA ARG A 251 19.88 4.83 2.69
C ARG A 251 18.82 4.18 3.57
N THR A 252 17.60 4.00 3.07
CA THR A 252 16.57 3.25 3.81
C THR A 252 16.94 1.77 3.90
N ALA A 253 17.57 1.22 2.86
CA ALA A 253 18.05 -0.16 2.86
C ALA A 253 19.18 -0.43 3.89
N GLU A 254 19.81 0.62 4.43
CA GLU A 254 20.75 0.51 5.57
C GLU A 254 20.01 0.34 6.92
N ILE A 255 18.73 0.74 6.99
CA ILE A 255 17.88 0.68 8.20
C ILE A 255 16.96 -0.53 8.17
N MET A 256 16.38 -0.81 6.99
CA MET A 256 15.45 -1.90 6.73
C MET A 256 16.09 -2.94 5.82
N ASP A 257 15.73 -4.21 5.97
CA ASP A 257 16.10 -5.23 4.99
C ASP A 257 15.43 -4.90 3.63
N VAL A 258 16.17 -5.02 2.52
CA VAL A 258 15.69 -4.74 1.16
C VAL A 258 14.42 -5.51 0.83
N LYS A 259 14.26 -6.74 1.37
CA LYS A 259 13.03 -7.54 1.20
C LYS A 259 11.77 -6.90 1.81
N ASN A 260 11.93 -5.89 2.67
CA ASN A 260 10.85 -5.15 3.32
C ASN A 260 10.57 -3.80 2.62
N LEU A 261 11.22 -3.51 1.49
CA LEU A 261 11.05 -2.28 0.73
C LEU A 261 10.21 -2.51 -0.52
N GLY A 262 9.33 -1.56 -0.83
CA GLY A 262 8.44 -1.60 -2.00
C GLY A 262 8.18 -0.22 -2.59
N ILE A 263 7.33 -0.13 -3.60
CA ILE A 263 6.86 1.14 -4.17
C ILE A 263 5.36 1.24 -3.97
N GLY A 264 4.91 2.35 -3.36
CA GLY A 264 3.50 2.72 -3.28
C GLY A 264 3.35 4.12 -3.84
N SER A 265 3.12 4.23 -5.14
CA SER A 265 3.28 5.49 -5.87
C SER A 265 2.40 6.62 -5.38
N ASP A 266 1.25 6.28 -4.81
CA ASP A 266 0.22 7.25 -4.43
C ASP A 266 -0.23 8.12 -5.62
N LEU A 267 -0.20 7.53 -6.84
CA LEU A 267 -0.64 8.19 -8.07
C LEU A 267 -2.12 8.52 -8.03
N CYS A 268 -2.44 9.77 -8.39
CA CYS A 268 -3.79 10.33 -8.40
C CYS A 268 -4.16 10.86 -9.79
N LEU A 269 -3.92 10.07 -10.83
CA LEU A 269 -4.13 10.49 -12.21
C LEU A 269 -5.60 10.90 -12.46
N ASN A 270 -5.77 12.03 -13.13
CA ASN A 270 -7.06 12.56 -13.58
C ASN A 270 -8.08 12.86 -12.47
N GLN A 271 -7.67 12.84 -11.19
CA GLN A 271 -8.55 13.22 -10.10
C GLN A 271 -8.78 14.73 -10.06
N PRO A 272 -10.04 15.19 -9.94
CA PRO A 272 -10.35 16.61 -9.85
C PRO A 272 -10.01 17.17 -8.45
N ASP A 273 -9.81 18.50 -8.38
CA ASP A 273 -9.44 19.18 -7.13
C ASP A 273 -10.48 19.04 -6.01
N GLU A 274 -11.75 18.92 -6.37
CA GLU A 274 -12.85 18.71 -5.41
C GLU A 274 -12.70 17.42 -4.62
N ILE A 275 -12.16 16.37 -5.25
CA ILE A 275 -11.84 15.11 -4.58
C ILE A 275 -10.76 15.30 -3.53
N VAL A 276 -9.73 16.11 -3.83
CA VAL A 276 -8.67 16.42 -2.87
C VAL A 276 -9.20 17.19 -1.67
N GLU A 277 -10.06 18.17 -1.90
CA GLU A 277 -10.73 18.90 -0.81
C GLU A 277 -11.56 17.96 0.07
N TRP A 278 -12.35 17.07 -0.56
CA TRP A 278 -13.18 16.10 0.15
C TRP A 278 -12.33 15.13 1.00
N MET A 279 -11.27 14.56 0.44
CA MET A 279 -10.35 13.67 1.16
C MET A 279 -9.74 14.33 2.41
N ARG A 280 -9.36 15.61 2.27
CA ARG A 280 -8.67 16.36 3.33
C ARG A 280 -9.59 16.88 4.42
N ASN A 281 -10.88 17.04 4.15
CA ASN A 281 -11.82 17.57 5.14
C ASN A 281 -12.09 16.60 6.29
N GLY A 282 -12.02 15.29 6.04
CA GLY A 282 -12.37 14.28 7.03
C GLY A 282 -13.87 14.29 7.39
N THR A 283 -14.29 13.31 8.15
CA THR A 283 -15.71 13.12 8.52
C THR A 283 -16.15 14.06 9.65
N TRP A 284 -15.24 14.37 10.57
CA TRP A 284 -15.58 15.01 11.86
C TRP A 284 -15.16 16.46 12.00
N THR A 285 -14.43 17.01 11.04
CA THR A 285 -13.94 18.38 11.08
C THR A 285 -14.75 19.31 10.18
N LYS A 286 -15.08 20.50 10.71
CA LYS A 286 -15.68 21.60 9.94
C LYS A 286 -14.64 22.57 9.36
N LYS A 287 -13.39 22.44 9.79
CA LYS A 287 -12.27 23.22 9.23
C LYS A 287 -11.63 22.43 8.11
N LYS A 288 -11.45 23.10 6.97
CA LYS A 288 -10.65 22.53 5.87
C LYS A 288 -9.21 22.27 6.36
N VAL A 289 -8.75 21.04 6.21
CA VAL A 289 -7.38 20.63 6.49
C VAL A 289 -6.71 20.35 5.16
N TYR A 290 -5.72 21.16 4.82
CA TYR A 290 -5.03 21.05 3.54
C TYR A 290 -3.90 19.99 3.56
N GLY A 291 -3.73 19.26 4.66
CA GLY A 291 -2.64 18.30 4.82
C GLY A 291 -1.29 18.99 4.65
N GLU A 292 -0.47 18.46 3.75
CA GLU A 292 0.81 19.04 3.35
C GLU A 292 0.65 20.14 2.25
N GLY A 293 -0.56 20.33 1.71
CA GLY A 293 -0.86 21.37 0.72
C GLY A 293 -1.17 22.74 1.35
N THR A 294 -1.62 23.69 0.55
CA THR A 294 -1.97 25.05 0.99
C THR A 294 -3.36 25.43 0.54
N LYS A 295 -3.93 26.49 1.17
CA LYS A 295 -5.23 27.06 0.78
C LYS A 295 -5.27 27.54 -0.69
N ASN A 296 -4.13 27.94 -1.22
CA ASN A 296 -4.01 28.48 -2.59
C ASN A 296 -3.68 27.42 -3.64
N ASN A 297 -3.35 26.19 -3.19
CA ASN A 297 -3.08 25.05 -4.05
C ASN A 297 -3.70 23.82 -3.38
N VAL A 298 -4.98 23.63 -3.63
CA VAL A 298 -5.80 22.58 -2.99
C VAL A 298 -5.73 21.25 -3.73
N GLY A 299 -5.36 21.25 -5.02
CA GLY A 299 -5.29 20.09 -5.88
C GLY A 299 -4.11 19.17 -5.59
N PHE A 300 -3.98 18.11 -6.37
CA PHE A 300 -2.80 17.26 -6.33
C PHE A 300 -1.61 18.02 -6.93
N PRO A 301 -0.42 17.98 -6.27
CA PRO A 301 0.79 18.56 -6.85
C PRO A 301 1.21 17.77 -8.10
N ASP A 302 1.87 18.47 -9.04
CA ASP A 302 2.44 17.84 -10.21
C ASP A 302 3.46 16.77 -9.81
N GLN A 303 3.39 15.61 -10.44
CA GLN A 303 4.33 14.53 -10.21
C GLN A 303 5.75 14.93 -10.68
N PRO A 304 6.82 14.38 -10.08
CA PRO A 304 8.17 14.55 -10.60
C PRO A 304 8.26 14.19 -12.09
N SER A 305 9.01 14.96 -12.86
CA SER A 305 9.06 14.82 -14.33
C SER A 305 9.44 13.42 -14.82
N TRP A 306 10.17 12.66 -14.02
CA TRP A 306 10.59 11.29 -14.31
C TRP A 306 9.54 10.24 -13.89
N PHE A 307 8.46 10.64 -13.16
CA PHE A 307 7.39 9.75 -12.70
C PHE A 307 6.01 10.42 -12.84
N ARG A 308 5.63 10.81 -14.04
CA ARG A 308 4.32 11.46 -14.30
C ARG A 308 3.14 10.50 -14.18
N ASP A 309 3.38 9.22 -14.44
CA ASP A 309 2.43 8.12 -14.34
C ASP A 309 3.17 6.79 -14.12
N ALA A 310 2.46 5.68 -14.08
CA ALA A 310 3.03 4.36 -13.79
C ALA A 310 4.15 3.95 -14.76
N ARG A 311 4.21 4.47 -15.97
CA ARG A 311 5.32 4.21 -16.91
C ARG A 311 6.67 4.66 -16.37
N GLY A 312 6.67 5.53 -15.35
CA GLY A 312 7.86 5.92 -14.59
C GLY A 312 8.53 4.81 -13.79
N PHE A 313 7.88 3.66 -13.57
CA PHE A 313 8.50 2.50 -12.89
C PHE A 313 9.80 2.04 -13.56
N LYS A 314 9.91 2.14 -14.89
CA LYS A 314 11.14 1.86 -15.62
C LYS A 314 12.30 2.78 -15.25
N ASN A 315 12.01 4.02 -14.86
CA ASN A 315 13.04 4.97 -14.43
C ASN A 315 13.55 4.60 -13.04
N ILE A 316 12.65 4.17 -12.12
CA ILE A 316 13.04 3.65 -10.79
C ILE A 316 13.96 2.44 -10.97
N GLU A 317 13.58 1.45 -11.79
CA GLU A 317 14.38 0.27 -12.09
C GLU A 317 15.80 0.65 -12.58
N SER A 318 15.86 1.57 -13.54
CA SER A 318 17.11 2.05 -14.11
C SER A 318 17.96 2.82 -13.10
N GLY A 319 17.33 3.66 -12.27
CA GLY A 319 17.99 4.45 -11.23
C GLY A 319 18.57 3.58 -10.12
N LEU A 320 17.82 2.58 -9.62
CA LEU A 320 18.30 1.63 -8.62
C LEU A 320 19.48 0.81 -9.15
N LYS A 321 19.42 0.36 -10.41
CA LYS A 321 20.54 -0.32 -11.05
C LYS A 321 21.78 0.57 -11.14
N LYS A 322 21.62 1.85 -11.50
CA LYS A 322 22.72 2.83 -11.61
C LYS A 322 23.47 3.02 -10.29
N ILE A 323 22.76 2.98 -9.14
CA ILE A 323 23.37 3.16 -7.81
C ILE A 323 23.83 1.85 -7.17
N GLY A 324 23.76 0.71 -7.87
CA GLY A 324 24.41 -0.54 -7.49
C GLY A 324 23.50 -1.64 -6.94
N PHE A 325 22.16 -1.44 -6.90
CA PHE A 325 21.27 -2.56 -6.57
C PHE A 325 21.36 -3.66 -7.61
N ASN A 326 21.45 -4.91 -7.16
CA ASN A 326 21.41 -6.06 -8.04
C ASN A 326 19.97 -6.39 -8.50
N LEU A 327 19.83 -7.24 -9.49
CA LEU A 327 18.53 -7.56 -10.09
C LEU A 327 17.53 -8.17 -9.08
N ASN A 328 17.99 -8.98 -8.13
CA ASN A 328 17.12 -9.59 -7.12
C ASN A 328 16.58 -8.55 -6.14
N GLU A 329 17.41 -7.60 -5.73
CA GLU A 329 17.02 -6.48 -4.87
C GLU A 329 16.02 -5.57 -5.57
N ILE A 330 16.28 -5.22 -6.84
CA ILE A 330 15.37 -4.42 -7.65
C ILE A 330 14.01 -5.12 -7.80
N ASN A 331 13.99 -6.42 -8.10
CA ASN A 331 12.76 -7.20 -8.19
C ASN A 331 12.03 -7.29 -6.84
N GLY A 332 12.77 -7.36 -5.74
CA GLY A 332 12.24 -7.25 -4.38
C GLY A 332 11.45 -5.97 -4.19
N ILE A 333 12.10 -4.85 -4.45
CA ILE A 333 11.53 -3.50 -4.29
C ILE A 333 10.35 -3.25 -5.24
N LEU A 334 10.42 -3.74 -6.47
CA LEU A 334 9.38 -3.50 -7.47
C LEU A 334 8.13 -4.39 -7.31
N GLY A 335 8.17 -5.44 -6.46
CA GLY A 335 6.97 -6.27 -6.35
C GLY A 335 6.99 -7.35 -5.26
N LEU A 336 8.10 -8.04 -5.03
CA LEU A 336 8.11 -9.23 -4.17
C LEU A 336 7.86 -8.91 -2.69
N SER A 337 8.18 -7.70 -2.22
CA SER A 337 8.01 -7.30 -0.82
C SER A 337 6.54 -7.24 -0.40
N LEU A 338 5.62 -6.77 -1.26
CA LEU A 338 4.18 -6.79 -0.97
C LEU A 338 3.64 -8.22 -0.90
N ILE A 339 4.12 -9.09 -1.77
CA ILE A 339 3.73 -10.50 -1.78
C ILE A 339 4.13 -11.17 -0.47
N HIS A 340 5.30 -10.83 0.06
CA HIS A 340 5.81 -11.40 1.30
C HIS A 340 4.90 -11.13 2.51
N ILE A 341 4.30 -9.93 2.61
CA ILE A 341 3.42 -9.58 3.73
C ILE A 341 1.98 -10.04 3.54
N SER A 342 1.51 -10.12 2.28
CA SER A 342 0.13 -10.57 1.98
C SER A 342 -0.05 -12.08 2.11
N GLU A 343 1.02 -12.85 1.91
CA GLU A 343 1.09 -14.30 2.15
C GLU A 343 2.32 -14.65 2.99
N PRO A 344 2.38 -14.27 4.28
CA PRO A 344 3.51 -14.65 5.11
C PRO A 344 3.64 -16.16 5.18
N THR A 345 4.80 -16.68 4.87
CA THR A 345 5.12 -18.11 5.04
C THR A 345 4.98 -18.46 6.51
N ARG A 346 4.06 -19.36 6.82
CA ARG A 346 3.91 -19.98 8.16
C ARG A 346 5.08 -20.88 8.48
#